data_2ad7b9b934a34ffb58940b516039239f
#
_entry.id   2ad7b9b934a34ffb58940b516039239f
#
_cell.length_a   1.000
_cell.length_b   1.000
_cell.length_c   1.000
_cell.angle_alpha   90.00
_cell.angle_beta   90.00
_cell.angle_gamma   90.00
#
_symmetry.space_group_name_H-M   'P 1'
#
loop_
_entity.id
_entity.type
_entity.pdbx_description
1 polymer ?
#
loop_
_entity_poly.entity_id
_entity_poly.type
_entity_poly.pdbx_seq_one_letter_code
_entity_poly.pdbx_strand_id
1 'polypeptide(L)'
;MDRLDYKIDSNIKSINILDENEFICGVNKVLSNESTDVTFGQEWYPIGYGIFQFLTKDEFTNLYEGISNTIKTIINTELGNDTSDFTLEKYHNYVHTNEEHLKVVSKTRDLFSEDFNFPIMEMIPKFEKFLNFKLTNINPKNKQNVHIIVRVNRPNSPDYNPPHKDMYEAYDGINNNGVSYFPQFVNFWIPIAGVTKKTSLPIAPKSHLVPENLISRTNDGATLEGGKYRVRLIKDWNGSNELIRTDVTYGEMLVFSSHLIHGLGMNEEDDLTRVALEFRLYKDE
;
A
#
# COMPACT_ATOMS: atom_id res chain seq x y z
N MET A 1 16.54 -12.62 18.13
CA MET A 1 15.99 -11.83 17.00
C MET A 1 15.96 -12.78 15.82
N ASP A 2 14.77 -13.17 15.40
CA ASP A 2 14.58 -14.07 14.28
C ASP A 2 14.67 -13.33 12.95
N ARG A 3 15.02 -14.06 11.89
CA ARG A 3 15.15 -13.54 10.54
C ARG A 3 14.13 -14.21 9.65
N LEU A 4 13.40 -13.42 8.87
CA LEU A 4 12.53 -13.89 7.79
C LEU A 4 13.12 -13.53 6.44
N ASP A 5 13.18 -14.51 5.56
CA ASP A 5 13.63 -14.36 4.19
C ASP A 5 12.43 -14.37 3.25
N TYR A 6 12.39 -13.42 2.31
CA TYR A 6 11.45 -13.36 1.21
C TYR A 6 12.20 -13.31 -0.12
N LYS A 7 11.56 -13.76 -1.17
CA LYS A 7 12.08 -13.58 -2.53
C LYS A 7 11.33 -12.44 -3.21
N ILE A 8 12.06 -11.47 -3.73
CA ILE A 8 11.51 -10.42 -4.61
C ILE A 8 12.23 -10.54 -5.95
N ASP A 9 11.49 -10.88 -7.01
CA ASP A 9 12.06 -11.15 -8.35
C ASP A 9 13.24 -12.14 -8.28
N SER A 10 13.05 -13.23 -7.50
CA SER A 10 14.05 -14.27 -7.19
C SER A 10 15.25 -13.82 -6.34
N ASN A 11 15.35 -12.56 -5.93
CA ASN A 11 16.38 -12.07 -5.01
C ASN A 11 15.93 -12.24 -3.56
N ILE A 12 16.79 -12.77 -2.70
CA ILE A 12 16.48 -12.93 -1.28
C ILE A 12 16.57 -11.56 -0.58
N LYS A 13 15.50 -11.20 0.13
CA LYS A 13 15.40 -10.05 1.02
C LYS A 13 15.09 -10.53 2.43
N SER A 14 15.90 -10.10 3.37
CA SER A 14 15.79 -10.52 4.76
C SER A 14 15.31 -9.36 5.62
N ILE A 15 14.41 -9.65 6.53
CA ILE A 15 13.95 -8.71 7.56
C ILE A 15 14.19 -9.33 8.95
N ASN A 16 14.54 -8.48 9.90
CA ASN A 16 14.70 -8.90 11.29
C ASN A 16 13.38 -8.69 12.04
N ILE A 17 12.93 -9.72 12.73
CA ILE A 17 11.74 -9.69 13.56
C ILE A 17 12.11 -9.91 15.03
N LEU A 18 11.28 -9.37 15.94
CA LEU A 18 11.42 -9.67 17.36
C LEU A 18 10.74 -11.01 17.69
N ASP A 19 11.29 -11.70 18.68
CA ASP A 19 10.82 -13.02 19.14
C ASP A 19 9.38 -12.99 19.70
N GLU A 20 8.84 -11.80 19.99
CA GLU A 20 7.47 -11.56 20.47
C GLU A 20 6.39 -11.80 19.39
N ASN A 21 6.76 -11.90 18.11
CA ASN A 21 5.78 -12.11 17.05
C ASN A 21 5.25 -13.55 17.07
N GLU A 22 4.00 -13.73 17.50
CA GLU A 22 3.32 -15.02 17.45
C GLU A 22 2.69 -15.22 16.06
N PHE A 23 3.06 -16.32 15.39
CA PHE A 23 2.50 -16.69 14.08
C PHE A 23 1.36 -17.70 14.23
N ILE A 24 0.26 -17.41 13.59
CA ILE A 24 -0.94 -18.25 13.52
C ILE A 24 -1.35 -18.48 12.07
N CYS A 25 -2.10 -19.56 11.84
CA CYS A 25 -2.82 -19.79 10.60
C CYS A 25 -4.33 -19.57 10.83
N GLY A 26 -5.05 -19.17 9.79
CA GLY A 26 -6.47 -18.97 9.83
C GLY A 26 -7.29 -20.25 9.59
N VAL A 27 -8.54 -20.08 9.18
CA VAL A 27 -9.47 -21.19 8.88
C VAL A 27 -9.21 -21.81 7.51
N ASN A 28 -9.62 -23.06 7.29
CA ASN A 28 -9.52 -23.74 6.00
C ASN A 28 -10.55 -23.18 5.00
N LYS A 29 -10.35 -21.95 4.55
CA LYS A 29 -11.25 -21.26 3.62
C LYS A 29 -10.49 -20.19 2.84
N VAL A 30 -10.80 -20.06 1.55
CA VAL A 30 -10.43 -18.90 0.75
C VAL A 30 -11.39 -17.75 1.11
N LEU A 31 -10.85 -16.63 1.54
CA LEU A 31 -11.66 -15.47 1.92
C LEU A 31 -12.06 -14.59 0.72
N SER A 32 -11.27 -14.56 -0.35
CA SER A 32 -11.60 -13.82 -1.56
C SER A 32 -12.61 -14.60 -2.39
N ASN A 33 -13.83 -14.09 -2.51
CA ASN A 33 -14.93 -14.68 -3.29
C ASN A 33 -15.97 -13.59 -3.64
N GLU A 34 -17.03 -13.96 -4.35
CA GLU A 34 -18.09 -13.04 -4.81
C GLU A 34 -18.71 -12.19 -3.68
N SER A 35 -18.82 -12.71 -2.47
CA SER A 35 -19.47 -12.01 -1.35
C SER A 35 -18.50 -11.16 -0.51
N THR A 36 -17.19 -11.32 -0.68
CA THR A 36 -16.19 -10.74 0.21
C THR A 36 -15.14 -9.87 -0.50
N ASP A 37 -14.98 -10.05 -1.82
CA ASP A 37 -13.98 -9.34 -2.62
C ASP A 37 -14.66 -8.57 -3.74
N VAL A 38 -14.65 -7.25 -3.64
CA VAL A 38 -15.27 -6.35 -4.62
C VAL A 38 -14.66 -6.49 -6.02
N THR A 39 -13.49 -7.08 -6.13
CA THR A 39 -12.82 -7.31 -7.42
C THR A 39 -13.22 -8.63 -8.09
N PHE A 40 -14.03 -9.45 -7.41
CA PHE A 40 -14.55 -10.68 -8.00
C PHE A 40 -15.31 -10.40 -9.31
N GLY A 41 -15.02 -11.17 -10.36
CA GLY A 41 -15.61 -10.99 -11.68
C GLY A 41 -14.85 -9.99 -12.59
N GLN A 42 -13.84 -9.29 -12.10
CA GLN A 42 -12.95 -8.51 -12.96
C GLN A 42 -12.06 -9.46 -13.80
N GLU A 43 -11.73 -9.09 -15.04
CA GLU A 43 -10.88 -9.91 -15.93
C GLU A 43 -9.52 -10.26 -15.32
N TRP A 44 -8.97 -9.34 -14.50
CA TRP A 44 -7.69 -9.52 -13.80
C TRP A 44 -7.82 -10.22 -12.43
N TYR A 45 -9.03 -10.48 -11.96
CA TYR A 45 -9.26 -11.19 -10.69
C TYR A 45 -8.47 -12.50 -10.56
N PRO A 46 -8.35 -13.36 -11.60
CA PRO A 46 -7.60 -14.63 -11.47
C PRO A 46 -6.13 -14.48 -11.05
N ILE A 47 -5.53 -13.31 -11.26
CA ILE A 47 -4.16 -13.00 -10.81
C ILE A 47 -4.13 -12.05 -9.60
N GLY A 48 -5.24 -11.35 -9.33
CA GLY A 48 -5.46 -10.48 -8.18
C GLY A 48 -5.10 -9.01 -8.39
N TYR A 49 -4.64 -8.62 -9.57
CA TYR A 49 -4.28 -7.24 -9.90
C TYR A 49 -4.38 -6.95 -11.40
N GLY A 50 -4.45 -5.68 -11.74
CA GLY A 50 -4.34 -5.17 -13.12
C GLY A 50 -3.52 -3.89 -13.18
N ILE A 51 -2.87 -3.63 -14.32
CA ILE A 51 -2.17 -2.37 -14.60
C ILE A 51 -2.86 -1.72 -15.78
N PHE A 52 -3.18 -0.44 -15.65
CA PHE A 52 -3.98 0.29 -16.65
C PHE A 52 -3.40 1.66 -16.92
N GLN A 53 -3.41 2.09 -18.20
CA GLN A 53 -3.18 3.47 -18.55
C GLN A 53 -4.29 4.33 -17.91
N PHE A 54 -3.92 5.30 -17.08
CA PHE A 54 -4.84 6.02 -16.22
C PHE A 54 -4.84 7.52 -16.46
N LEU A 55 -3.68 8.13 -16.57
CA LEU A 55 -3.50 9.57 -16.76
C LEU A 55 -2.82 9.86 -18.09
N THR A 56 -3.24 10.94 -18.73
CA THR A 56 -2.46 11.58 -19.78
C THR A 56 -1.20 12.21 -19.21
N LYS A 57 -0.26 12.60 -20.07
CA LYS A 57 0.97 13.27 -19.65
C LYS A 57 0.70 14.56 -18.86
N ASP A 58 -0.26 15.37 -19.32
CA ASP A 58 -0.59 16.65 -18.67
C ASP A 58 -1.27 16.42 -17.31
N GLU A 59 -2.19 15.45 -17.23
CA GLU A 59 -2.83 15.07 -15.96
C GLU A 59 -1.81 14.53 -14.96
N PHE A 60 -0.83 13.75 -15.43
CA PHE A 60 0.24 13.25 -14.58
C PHE A 60 1.15 14.40 -14.09
N THR A 61 1.49 15.34 -14.94
CA THR A 61 2.28 16.52 -14.56
C THR A 61 1.56 17.32 -13.47
N ASN A 62 0.28 17.58 -13.64
CA ASN A 62 -0.52 18.30 -12.65
C ASN A 62 -0.60 17.54 -11.31
N LEU A 63 -0.75 16.21 -11.35
CA LEU A 63 -0.75 15.37 -10.15
C LEU A 63 0.62 15.41 -9.45
N TYR A 64 1.71 15.28 -10.19
CA TYR A 64 3.07 15.35 -9.64
C TYR A 64 3.31 16.69 -8.94
N GLU A 65 2.97 17.82 -9.58
CA GLU A 65 3.10 19.16 -9.00
C GLU A 65 2.23 19.33 -7.75
N GLY A 66 1.00 18.85 -7.80
CA GLY A 66 0.09 18.87 -6.66
C GLY A 66 0.65 18.10 -5.45
N ILE A 67 1.08 16.86 -5.64
CA ILE A 67 1.70 16.05 -4.59
C ILE A 67 3.00 16.69 -4.08
N SER A 68 3.83 17.23 -4.98
CA SER A 68 5.05 17.94 -4.60
C SER A 68 4.75 19.12 -3.67
N ASN A 69 3.75 19.92 -4.00
CA ASN A 69 3.35 21.07 -3.18
C ASN A 69 2.78 20.63 -1.82
N THR A 70 1.99 19.54 -1.77
CA THR A 70 1.49 18.99 -0.50
C THR A 70 2.64 18.54 0.40
N ILE A 71 3.61 17.79 -0.13
CA ILE A 71 4.78 17.35 0.66
C ILE A 71 5.66 18.53 1.10
N LYS A 72 5.90 19.50 0.22
CA LYS A 72 6.61 20.74 0.58
C LYS A 72 5.96 21.45 1.78
N THR A 73 4.64 21.61 1.73
CA THR A 73 3.89 22.25 2.80
C THR A 73 4.06 21.49 4.12
N ILE A 74 3.99 20.17 4.09
CA ILE A 74 4.18 19.33 5.28
C ILE A 74 5.60 19.46 5.82
N ILE A 75 6.64 19.38 4.96
CA ILE A 75 8.04 19.54 5.39
C ILE A 75 8.24 20.93 6.05
N ASN A 76 7.77 21.98 5.41
CA ASN A 76 7.90 23.35 5.96
C ASN A 76 7.18 23.50 7.30
N THR A 77 5.98 22.91 7.43
CA THR A 77 5.18 23.01 8.67
C THR A 77 5.78 22.19 9.82
N GLU A 78 6.19 20.95 9.54
CA GLU A 78 6.63 20.00 10.57
C GLU A 78 8.11 20.16 10.93
N LEU A 79 8.95 20.61 10.00
CA LEU A 79 10.40 20.66 10.18
C LEU A 79 10.98 22.08 10.08
N GLY A 80 10.30 23.03 9.42
CA GLY A 80 10.81 24.37 9.18
C GLY A 80 11.96 24.43 8.14
N ASN A 81 12.14 23.37 7.34
CA ASN A 81 13.24 23.29 6.37
C ASN A 81 12.92 24.12 5.11
N ASP A 82 13.95 24.76 4.53
CA ASP A 82 13.81 25.43 3.24
C ASP A 82 13.65 24.37 2.13
N THR A 83 12.60 24.51 1.34
CA THR A 83 12.23 23.59 0.24
C THR A 83 12.19 24.30 -1.11
N SER A 84 12.96 25.39 -1.30
CA SER A 84 12.96 26.17 -2.56
C SER A 84 13.27 25.33 -3.79
N ASP A 85 14.28 24.45 -3.69
CA ASP A 85 14.73 23.57 -4.77
C ASP A 85 14.26 22.12 -4.65
N PHE A 86 13.19 21.89 -3.86
CA PHE A 86 12.67 20.56 -3.58
C PHE A 86 12.13 19.87 -4.85
N THR A 87 12.51 18.59 -4.99
CA THR A 87 11.85 17.62 -5.87
C THR A 87 11.50 16.37 -5.09
N LEU A 88 10.46 15.66 -5.52
CA LEU A 88 10.00 14.45 -4.82
C LEU A 88 11.09 13.38 -4.76
N GLU A 89 11.84 13.23 -5.85
CA GLU A 89 12.95 12.27 -5.97
C GLU A 89 14.09 12.55 -4.98
N LYS A 90 14.23 13.80 -4.55
CA LYS A 90 15.28 14.26 -3.62
C LYS A 90 14.77 14.58 -2.22
N TYR A 91 13.59 14.08 -1.86
CA TYR A 91 13.00 14.25 -0.53
C TYR A 91 14.01 13.95 0.60
N HIS A 92 14.82 12.90 0.47
CA HIS A 92 15.82 12.50 1.47
C HIS A 92 16.92 13.55 1.70
N ASN A 93 17.08 14.54 0.82
CA ASN A 93 17.98 15.68 1.03
C ASN A 93 17.38 16.76 1.92
N TYR A 94 16.09 16.68 2.26
CA TYR A 94 15.35 17.64 3.09
C TYR A 94 14.87 17.02 4.40
N VAL A 95 14.87 15.69 4.49
CA VAL A 95 14.39 14.90 5.62
C VAL A 95 15.46 13.86 5.95
N HIS A 96 16.38 14.24 6.86
CA HIS A 96 17.65 13.54 7.04
C HIS A 96 17.58 12.39 8.04
N THR A 97 16.76 12.52 9.08
CA THR A 97 16.69 11.55 10.17
C THR A 97 15.41 10.70 10.11
N ASN A 98 15.42 9.56 10.80
CA ASN A 98 14.20 8.75 10.94
C ASN A 98 13.12 9.49 11.74
N GLU A 99 13.49 10.31 12.72
CA GLU A 99 12.53 11.10 13.49
C GLU A 99 11.83 12.14 12.60
N GLU A 100 12.58 12.90 11.81
CA GLU A 100 12.02 13.85 10.84
C GLU A 100 11.12 13.13 9.83
N HIS A 101 11.59 11.99 9.30
CA HIS A 101 10.80 11.20 8.36
C HIS A 101 9.46 10.74 8.98
N LEU A 102 9.48 10.25 10.21
CA LEU A 102 8.25 9.84 10.91
C LEU A 102 7.28 11.00 11.13
N LYS A 103 7.77 12.22 11.45
CA LYS A 103 6.92 13.42 11.52
C LYS A 103 6.22 13.70 10.20
N VAL A 104 6.95 13.70 9.09
CA VAL A 104 6.39 13.95 7.76
C VAL A 104 5.43 12.84 7.34
N VAL A 105 5.83 11.56 7.43
CA VAL A 105 4.99 10.46 6.92
C VAL A 105 3.77 10.17 7.79
N SER A 106 3.75 10.57 9.06
CA SER A 106 2.54 10.55 9.87
C SER A 106 1.44 11.44 9.28
N LYS A 107 1.82 12.54 8.64
CA LYS A 107 0.89 13.45 7.94
C LYS A 107 0.55 12.94 6.53
N THR A 108 1.55 12.53 5.75
CA THR A 108 1.30 12.07 4.37
C THR A 108 0.51 10.77 4.26
N ARG A 109 0.37 10.02 5.37
CA ARG A 109 -0.44 8.78 5.42
C ARG A 109 -1.88 8.99 5.88
N ASP A 110 -2.20 10.16 6.42
CA ASP A 110 -3.49 10.48 7.03
C ASP A 110 -4.13 11.71 6.35
N LEU A 111 -3.95 11.85 5.01
CA LEU A 111 -4.49 12.97 4.25
C LEU A 111 -5.96 12.75 3.90
N PHE A 112 -6.71 13.84 3.86
CA PHE A 112 -8.05 13.92 3.30
C PHE A 112 -8.07 14.80 2.06
N SER A 113 -9.20 14.85 1.36
CA SER A 113 -9.33 15.64 0.12
C SER A 113 -9.00 17.12 0.30
N GLU A 114 -9.32 17.69 1.45
CA GLU A 114 -9.08 19.08 1.82
C GLU A 114 -7.60 19.43 2.08
N ASP A 115 -6.75 18.44 2.31
CA ASP A 115 -5.31 18.62 2.50
C ASP A 115 -4.55 18.82 1.17
N PHE A 116 -5.24 18.61 0.05
CA PHE A 116 -4.67 18.81 -1.26
C PHE A 116 -5.12 20.15 -1.85
N ASN A 117 -4.20 20.89 -2.45
CA ASN A 117 -4.50 22.16 -3.14
C ASN A 117 -4.99 21.96 -4.59
N PHE A 118 -5.41 20.76 -4.94
CA PHE A 118 -5.96 20.40 -6.25
C PHE A 118 -7.10 19.37 -6.07
N PRO A 119 -7.99 19.19 -7.08
CA PRO A 119 -9.21 18.38 -6.93
C PRO A 119 -8.92 16.86 -7.02
N ILE A 120 -8.23 16.30 -6.02
CA ILE A 120 -7.82 14.89 -6.00
C ILE A 120 -9.00 13.91 -6.12
N MET A 121 -10.18 14.28 -5.65
CA MET A 121 -11.36 13.42 -5.70
C MET A 121 -11.93 13.26 -7.13
N GLU A 122 -11.54 14.10 -8.09
CA GLU A 122 -11.90 13.91 -9.50
C GLU A 122 -11.27 12.64 -10.11
N MET A 123 -10.34 11.99 -9.40
CA MET A 123 -9.79 10.70 -9.78
C MET A 123 -10.80 9.56 -9.60
N ILE A 124 -11.75 9.65 -8.65
CA ILE A 124 -12.71 8.57 -8.37
C ILE A 124 -13.55 8.20 -9.61
N PRO A 125 -14.19 9.15 -10.32
CA PRO A 125 -14.92 8.83 -11.55
C PRO A 125 -14.06 8.20 -12.65
N LYS A 126 -12.74 8.43 -12.63
CA LYS A 126 -11.83 7.78 -13.58
C LYS A 126 -11.56 6.32 -13.18
N PHE A 127 -11.38 6.03 -11.88
CA PHE A 127 -11.24 4.66 -11.39
C PHE A 127 -12.46 3.80 -11.69
N GLU A 128 -13.67 4.36 -11.54
CA GLU A 128 -14.92 3.65 -11.82
C GLU A 128 -15.02 3.11 -13.25
N LYS A 129 -14.38 3.79 -14.22
CA LYS A 129 -14.38 3.37 -15.64
C LYS A 129 -13.71 2.01 -15.86
N PHE A 130 -12.82 1.59 -14.95
CA PHE A 130 -12.08 0.33 -15.03
C PHE A 130 -12.74 -0.81 -14.25
N LEU A 131 -13.74 -0.50 -13.42
CA LEU A 131 -14.32 -1.46 -12.48
C LEU A 131 -15.79 -1.80 -12.75
N ASN A 132 -16.49 -1.02 -13.58
CA ASN A 132 -17.92 -1.17 -13.88
C ASN A 132 -18.85 -1.08 -12.64
N PHE A 133 -18.41 -0.41 -11.56
CA PHE A 133 -19.22 -0.08 -10.38
C PHE A 133 -18.78 1.25 -9.78
N LYS A 134 -19.67 1.82 -8.96
CA LYS A 134 -19.42 3.08 -8.27
C LYS A 134 -18.52 2.92 -7.07
N LEU A 135 -17.74 3.96 -6.78
CA LEU A 135 -16.78 4.00 -5.68
C LEU A 135 -17.07 5.15 -4.74
N THR A 136 -16.77 4.94 -3.48
CA THR A 136 -16.82 5.97 -2.44
C THR A 136 -15.57 5.92 -1.56
N ASN A 137 -15.14 7.08 -1.08
CA ASN A 137 -14.12 7.20 -0.04
C ASN A 137 -14.72 7.16 1.39
N ILE A 138 -16.00 6.82 1.53
CA ILE A 138 -16.67 6.70 2.83
C ILE A 138 -16.65 5.23 3.25
N ASN A 139 -16.06 4.96 4.42
CA ASN A 139 -16.11 3.64 5.01
C ASN A 139 -17.56 3.29 5.43
N PRO A 140 -18.17 2.24 4.86
CA PRO A 140 -19.57 1.92 5.11
C PRO A 140 -19.87 1.53 6.55
N LYS A 141 -18.87 1.07 7.32
CA LYS A 141 -19.00 0.66 8.72
C LYS A 141 -19.14 1.85 9.67
N ASN A 142 -18.25 2.83 9.57
CA ASN A 142 -18.19 3.96 10.49
C ASN A 142 -18.63 5.31 9.88
N LYS A 143 -18.96 5.31 8.59
CA LYS A 143 -19.40 6.51 7.83
C LYS A 143 -18.39 7.66 7.79
N GLN A 144 -17.11 7.35 8.00
CA GLN A 144 -16.02 8.32 7.94
C GLN A 144 -15.31 8.24 6.60
N ASN A 145 -14.74 9.35 6.17
CA ASN A 145 -13.85 9.38 5.03
C ASN A 145 -12.62 8.52 5.31
N VAL A 146 -12.17 7.77 4.31
CA VAL A 146 -10.88 7.10 4.38
C VAL A 146 -9.76 8.02 3.94
N HIS A 147 -8.60 7.84 4.54
CA HIS A 147 -7.42 8.61 4.21
C HIS A 147 -6.91 8.30 2.81
N ILE A 148 -6.37 9.32 2.17
CA ILE A 148 -5.57 9.24 0.96
C ILE A 148 -4.11 9.19 1.42
N ILE A 149 -3.35 8.24 0.91
CA ILE A 149 -1.99 8.00 1.39
C ILE A 149 -1.00 8.45 0.34
N VAL A 150 -0.12 9.36 0.70
CA VAL A 150 1.09 9.63 -0.08
C VAL A 150 2.26 8.92 0.61
N ARG A 151 2.65 7.81 0.02
CA ARG A 151 3.72 6.96 0.56
C ARG A 151 5.08 7.43 0.07
N VAL A 152 5.97 7.68 1.02
CA VAL A 152 7.34 8.12 0.75
C VAL A 152 8.31 7.07 1.30
N ASN A 153 9.23 6.60 0.46
CA ASN A 153 10.28 5.66 0.84
C ASN A 153 11.63 6.22 0.44
N ARG A 154 12.46 6.55 1.41
CA ARG A 154 13.83 7.04 1.21
C ARG A 154 14.72 5.92 0.65
N PRO A 155 15.82 6.25 -0.07
CA PRO A 155 16.77 5.27 -0.53
C PRO A 155 17.40 4.48 0.63
N ASN A 156 17.60 3.19 0.45
CA ASN A 156 18.29 2.29 1.36
C ASN A 156 17.81 2.38 2.83
N SER A 157 16.51 2.63 3.05
CA SER A 157 15.90 2.79 4.37
C SER A 157 14.84 1.73 4.67
N PRO A 158 14.50 1.49 5.96
CA PRO A 158 13.44 0.57 6.35
C PRO A 158 12.02 1.17 6.21
N ASP A 159 11.82 2.10 5.28
CA ASP A 159 10.55 2.82 5.08
C ASP A 159 9.50 1.96 4.33
N TYR A 160 9.37 0.68 4.64
CA TYR A 160 8.45 -0.24 3.98
C TYR A 160 7.53 -0.95 4.98
N ASN A 161 6.35 -1.35 4.53
CA ASN A 161 5.49 -2.25 5.30
C ASN A 161 5.90 -3.71 5.05
N PRO A 162 5.73 -4.60 6.05
CA PRO A 162 5.90 -6.04 5.85
C PRO A 162 4.88 -6.58 4.84
N PRO A 163 5.06 -7.82 4.32
CA PRO A 163 4.03 -8.49 3.53
C PRO A 163 2.74 -8.63 4.33
N HIS A 164 1.61 -8.18 3.77
CA HIS A 164 0.31 -8.18 4.42
C HIS A 164 -0.84 -8.23 3.41
N LYS A 165 -2.05 -8.44 3.90
CA LYS A 165 -3.31 -8.18 3.18
C LYS A 165 -4.01 -7.01 3.84
N ASP A 166 -4.42 -6.02 3.09
CA ASP A 166 -5.11 -4.84 3.63
C ASP A 166 -6.44 -5.19 4.30
N MET A 167 -7.14 -6.19 3.76
CA MET A 167 -8.41 -6.63 4.34
C MET A 167 -8.29 -7.05 5.81
N TYR A 168 -7.11 -7.46 6.29
CA TYR A 168 -6.92 -7.85 7.68
C TYR A 168 -7.03 -6.68 8.67
N GLU A 169 -6.75 -5.44 8.27
CA GLU A 169 -6.91 -4.27 9.14
C GLU A 169 -8.38 -3.97 9.46
N ALA A 170 -9.26 -4.23 8.51
CA ALA A 170 -10.68 -3.92 8.62
C ALA A 170 -11.56 -5.15 8.99
N TYR A 171 -10.97 -6.34 9.00
CA TYR A 171 -11.68 -7.60 9.28
C TYR A 171 -11.56 -7.98 10.75
N ASP A 172 -12.65 -7.82 11.48
CA ASP A 172 -12.74 -8.12 12.93
C ASP A 172 -12.89 -9.62 13.25
N GLY A 173 -13.07 -10.47 12.24
CA GLY A 173 -13.53 -11.87 12.43
C GLY A 173 -12.46 -12.94 12.26
N ILE A 174 -11.16 -12.58 12.19
CA ILE A 174 -10.12 -13.59 11.95
C ILE A 174 -9.97 -14.57 13.12
N ASN A 175 -10.29 -14.15 14.33
CA ASN A 175 -10.07 -14.91 15.55
C ASN A 175 -11.32 -15.58 16.12
N ASN A 176 -12.51 -15.33 15.56
CA ASN A 176 -13.77 -15.81 16.13
C ASN A 176 -14.71 -16.39 15.07
N ASN A 177 -15.39 -17.45 15.43
CA ASN A 177 -16.37 -18.22 14.66
C ASN A 177 -17.61 -17.46 14.17
N GLY A 178 -17.64 -16.14 14.22
CA GLY A 178 -18.72 -15.29 13.74
C GLY A 178 -18.30 -14.55 12.47
N VAL A 179 -19.11 -14.66 11.44
CA VAL A 179 -18.99 -13.84 10.22
C VAL A 179 -19.24 -12.40 10.62
N SER A 180 -18.20 -11.68 10.85
CA SER A 180 -18.28 -10.25 10.93
C SER A 180 -17.99 -9.64 9.57
N TYR A 181 -18.18 -8.42 9.45
CA TYR A 181 -18.06 -7.55 8.30
C TYR A 181 -16.78 -7.77 7.46
N PHE A 182 -16.94 -8.04 6.18
CA PHE A 182 -15.86 -7.99 5.19
C PHE A 182 -15.85 -6.63 4.52
N PRO A 183 -14.76 -5.88 4.62
CA PRO A 183 -14.68 -4.58 3.96
C PRO A 183 -14.59 -4.76 2.44
N GLN A 184 -15.54 -4.21 1.73
CA GLN A 184 -15.66 -4.27 0.27
C GLN A 184 -14.90 -3.10 -0.37
N PHE A 185 -13.57 -3.13 -0.33
CA PHE A 185 -12.74 -2.08 -0.94
C PHE A 185 -11.69 -2.63 -1.91
N VAL A 186 -11.27 -1.78 -2.80
CA VAL A 186 -10.23 -2.03 -3.79
C VAL A 186 -9.08 -1.04 -3.60
N ASN A 187 -7.87 -1.50 -3.86
CA ASN A 187 -6.65 -0.71 -3.76
C ASN A 187 -6.25 -0.14 -5.11
N PHE A 188 -5.85 1.13 -5.10
CA PHE A 188 -5.21 1.80 -6.23
C PHE A 188 -3.84 2.31 -5.78
N TRP A 189 -2.82 2.01 -6.56
CA TRP A 189 -1.47 2.46 -6.35
C TRP A 189 -0.95 3.16 -7.62
N ILE A 190 -0.54 4.41 -7.49
CA ILE A 190 -0.14 5.27 -8.61
C ILE A 190 1.29 5.72 -8.39
N PRO A 191 2.22 5.40 -9.32
CA PRO A 191 3.60 5.87 -9.24
C PRO A 191 3.65 7.39 -9.48
N ILE A 192 4.31 8.13 -8.57
CA ILE A 192 4.43 9.59 -8.66
C ILE A 192 5.88 10.01 -8.96
N ALA A 193 6.84 9.49 -8.19
CA ALA A 193 8.25 9.83 -8.35
C ALA A 193 9.15 8.67 -7.92
N GLY A 194 10.33 8.55 -8.48
CA GLY A 194 11.34 7.58 -8.08
C GLY A 194 10.94 6.12 -8.23
N VAL A 195 9.91 5.81 -9.04
CA VAL A 195 9.46 4.44 -9.28
C VAL A 195 10.27 3.81 -10.41
N THR A 196 10.94 2.73 -10.07
CA THR A 196 11.80 1.93 -10.97
C THR A 196 11.55 0.45 -10.71
N LYS A 197 12.24 -0.42 -11.44
CA LYS A 197 12.26 -1.88 -11.17
C LYS A 197 12.84 -2.24 -9.80
N LYS A 198 13.52 -1.31 -9.10
CA LYS A 198 14.07 -1.52 -7.77
C LYS A 198 13.21 -0.93 -6.65
N THR A 199 12.16 -0.18 -7.00
CA THR A 199 11.38 0.58 -6.02
C THR A 199 9.87 0.37 -6.13
N SER A 200 9.36 -0.21 -7.23
CA SER A 200 7.92 -0.45 -7.42
C SER A 200 7.36 -1.39 -6.33
N LEU A 201 6.05 -1.39 -6.15
CA LEU A 201 5.37 -2.17 -5.12
C LEU A 201 5.46 -3.67 -5.42
N PRO A 202 6.05 -4.49 -4.53
CA PRO A 202 6.02 -5.95 -4.66
C PRO A 202 4.66 -6.51 -4.25
N ILE A 203 4.18 -7.47 -5.03
CA ILE A 203 2.92 -8.19 -4.83
C ILE A 203 3.15 -9.70 -4.97
N ALA A 204 2.26 -10.51 -4.39
CA ALA A 204 2.23 -11.96 -4.58
C ALA A 204 1.01 -12.34 -5.46
N PRO A 205 1.18 -12.52 -6.78
CA PRO A 205 0.07 -12.88 -7.66
C PRO A 205 -0.66 -14.14 -7.18
N LYS A 206 -1.99 -14.16 -7.31
CA LYS A 206 -2.88 -15.26 -6.89
C LYS A 206 -2.94 -15.53 -5.39
N SER A 207 -2.23 -14.80 -4.54
CA SER A 207 -2.22 -15.03 -3.10
C SER A 207 -3.59 -14.78 -2.43
N HIS A 208 -4.48 -14.01 -3.06
CA HIS A 208 -5.86 -13.80 -2.60
C HIS A 208 -6.71 -15.08 -2.67
N LEU A 209 -6.31 -16.07 -3.51
CA LEU A 209 -6.96 -17.37 -3.68
C LEU A 209 -6.37 -18.46 -2.77
N VAL A 210 -5.39 -18.13 -1.92
CA VAL A 210 -4.82 -19.08 -0.97
C VAL A 210 -5.74 -19.20 0.25
N PRO A 211 -6.11 -20.43 0.68
CA PRO A 211 -6.87 -20.65 1.91
C PRO A 211 -6.12 -20.12 3.14
N GLU A 212 -6.84 -19.53 4.09
CA GLU A 212 -6.23 -18.87 5.26
C GLU A 212 -5.45 -19.82 6.18
N ASN A 213 -5.81 -21.11 6.23
CA ASN A 213 -5.04 -22.11 6.98
C ASN A 213 -3.66 -22.43 6.38
N LEU A 214 -3.39 -21.95 5.18
CA LEU A 214 -2.09 -22.04 4.50
C LEU A 214 -1.33 -20.72 4.51
N ILE A 215 -1.82 -19.71 5.24
CA ILE A 215 -1.17 -18.42 5.40
C ILE A 215 -0.71 -18.28 6.84
N SER A 216 0.61 -18.27 7.05
CA SER A 216 1.23 -18.04 8.35
C SER A 216 1.43 -16.54 8.55
N ARG A 217 0.79 -15.96 9.56
CA ARG A 217 0.81 -14.52 9.83
C ARG A 217 0.78 -14.21 11.32
N THR A 218 1.17 -12.99 11.70
CA THR A 218 1.02 -12.54 13.08
C THR A 218 -0.46 -12.40 13.46
N ASN A 219 -0.76 -12.63 14.73
CA ASN A 219 -2.13 -12.51 15.25
C ASN A 219 -2.62 -11.05 15.20
N ASP A 220 -1.81 -10.13 15.70
CA ASP A 220 -2.01 -8.68 15.63
C ASP A 220 -0.87 -8.06 14.83
N GLY A 221 -0.66 -6.81 14.80
CA GLY A 221 0.42 -6.14 14.09
C GLY A 221 1.76 -6.88 14.12
N ALA A 222 2.85 -6.24 13.84
CA ALA A 222 4.17 -6.84 13.87
C ALA A 222 5.21 -5.87 14.39
N THR A 223 6.30 -6.38 14.98
CA THR A 223 7.49 -5.59 15.29
C THR A 223 8.66 -6.11 14.46
N LEU A 224 9.18 -5.28 13.57
CA LEU A 224 10.30 -5.61 12.70
C LEU A 224 11.20 -4.39 12.51
N GLU A 225 12.51 -4.62 12.30
CA GLU A 225 13.54 -3.59 12.12
C GLU A 225 13.48 -2.47 13.20
N GLY A 226 13.04 -2.82 14.43
CA GLY A 226 12.87 -1.87 15.52
C GLY A 226 11.61 -1.00 15.46
N GLY A 227 10.76 -1.14 14.44
CA GLY A 227 9.50 -0.44 14.27
C GLY A 227 8.28 -1.30 14.58
N LYS A 228 7.21 -0.68 15.11
CA LYS A 228 5.89 -1.31 15.28
C LYS A 228 4.99 -1.02 14.10
N TYR A 229 4.36 -2.06 13.57
CA TYR A 229 3.43 -2.00 12.43
C TYR A 229 2.05 -2.49 12.86
N ARG A 230 1.00 -1.81 12.40
CA ARG A 230 -0.39 -2.24 12.65
C ARG A 230 -0.79 -3.41 11.76
N VAL A 231 -0.19 -3.51 10.57
CA VAL A 231 -0.48 -4.58 9.62
C VAL A 231 0.03 -5.92 10.15
N ARG A 232 -0.73 -6.98 9.92
CA ARG A 232 -0.33 -8.35 10.26
C ARG A 232 0.72 -8.83 9.28
N LEU A 233 1.91 -9.09 9.78
CA LEU A 233 3.02 -9.63 9.00
C LEU A 233 2.68 -11.05 8.53
N ILE A 234 2.74 -11.28 7.23
CA ILE A 234 2.61 -12.61 6.63
C ILE A 234 4.01 -13.19 6.41
N LYS A 235 4.28 -14.33 7.03
CA LYS A 235 5.55 -15.05 6.95
C LYS A 235 5.65 -15.85 5.66
N ASP A 236 4.63 -16.63 5.36
CA ASP A 236 4.52 -17.44 4.16
C ASP A 236 3.06 -17.71 3.80
N TRP A 237 2.82 -18.16 2.56
CA TRP A 237 1.51 -18.55 2.05
C TRP A 237 1.64 -19.79 1.17
N ASN A 238 1.08 -20.90 1.63
CA ASN A 238 1.15 -22.20 0.97
C ASN A 238 2.60 -22.65 0.64
N GLY A 239 3.52 -22.41 1.60
CA GLY A 239 4.94 -22.72 1.44
C GLY A 239 5.70 -21.75 0.51
N SER A 240 5.06 -20.69 0.01
CA SER A 240 5.72 -19.63 -0.76
C SER A 240 5.99 -18.41 0.11
N ASN A 241 7.04 -17.68 -0.22
CA ASN A 241 7.40 -16.37 0.31
C ASN A 241 7.86 -15.43 -0.83
N GLU A 242 7.37 -15.67 -2.05
CA GLU A 242 7.83 -15.00 -3.26
C GLU A 242 6.87 -13.88 -3.68
N LEU A 243 7.43 -12.69 -3.87
CA LEU A 243 6.77 -11.52 -4.43
C LEU A 243 7.45 -11.14 -5.74
N ILE A 244 6.69 -10.48 -6.60
CA ILE A 244 7.23 -9.85 -7.81
C ILE A 244 7.02 -8.35 -7.75
N ARG A 245 7.96 -7.57 -8.26
CA ARG A 245 7.77 -6.14 -8.46
C ARG A 245 6.86 -5.90 -9.66
N THR A 246 5.95 -4.96 -9.52
CA THR A 246 5.06 -4.57 -10.62
C THR A 246 5.83 -3.69 -11.62
N ASP A 247 5.54 -3.89 -12.91
CA ASP A 247 6.15 -3.09 -13.99
C ASP A 247 5.21 -1.93 -14.38
N VAL A 248 4.76 -1.19 -13.37
CA VAL A 248 3.89 -0.02 -13.53
C VAL A 248 4.72 1.22 -13.76
N THR A 249 4.33 2.02 -14.76
CA THR A 249 5.05 3.23 -15.19
C THR A 249 4.24 4.51 -14.90
N TYR A 250 4.87 5.68 -15.06
CA TYR A 250 4.19 6.96 -14.84
C TYR A 250 3.03 7.17 -15.81
N GLY A 251 1.91 7.62 -15.27
CA GLY A 251 0.64 7.72 -15.97
C GLY A 251 -0.21 6.46 -15.93
N GLU A 252 0.35 5.31 -15.52
CA GLU A 252 -0.40 4.10 -15.24
C GLU A 252 -0.83 4.02 -13.77
N MET A 253 -1.73 3.11 -13.48
CA MET A 253 -2.10 2.72 -12.12
C MET A 253 -2.08 1.20 -11.96
N LEU A 254 -1.70 0.74 -10.79
CA LEU A 254 -1.89 -0.62 -10.32
C LEU A 254 -3.19 -0.67 -9.51
N VAL A 255 -4.10 -1.56 -9.90
CA VAL A 255 -5.33 -1.87 -9.16
C VAL A 255 -5.22 -3.29 -8.62
N PHE A 256 -5.55 -3.52 -7.37
CA PHE A 256 -5.45 -4.86 -6.80
C PHE A 256 -6.46 -5.13 -5.68
N SER A 257 -6.78 -6.41 -5.52
CA SER A 257 -7.67 -6.89 -4.46
C SER A 257 -7.11 -6.57 -3.07
N SER A 258 -7.98 -6.13 -2.16
CA SER A 258 -7.63 -5.98 -0.74
C SER A 258 -7.19 -7.28 -0.06
N HIS A 259 -7.50 -8.43 -0.68
CA HIS A 259 -7.07 -9.77 -0.27
C HIS A 259 -5.70 -10.19 -0.83
N LEU A 260 -5.10 -9.42 -1.75
CA LEU A 260 -3.80 -9.74 -2.33
C LEU A 260 -2.66 -9.45 -1.35
N ILE A 261 -1.74 -10.39 -1.18
CA ILE A 261 -0.53 -10.16 -0.38
C ILE A 261 0.39 -9.20 -1.14
N HIS A 262 0.81 -8.14 -0.46
CA HIS A 262 1.73 -7.13 -0.97
C HIS A 262 2.56 -6.55 0.17
N GLY A 263 3.61 -5.83 -0.16
CA GLY A 263 4.50 -5.21 0.83
C GLY A 263 5.98 -5.35 0.46
N LEU A 264 6.87 -5.14 1.42
CA LEU A 264 8.32 -5.12 1.22
C LEU A 264 8.76 -4.18 0.06
N GLY A 265 8.08 -3.06 -0.08
CA GLY A 265 8.43 -2.04 -1.07
C GLY A 265 9.75 -1.35 -0.72
N MET A 266 10.81 -2.12 -0.50
CA MET A 266 12.15 -1.62 -0.23
C MET A 266 12.60 -0.75 -1.39
N ASN A 267 13.15 0.40 -1.08
CA ASN A 267 13.77 1.28 -2.06
C ASN A 267 15.27 0.95 -2.15
N GLU A 268 15.65 0.30 -3.24
CA GLU A 268 17.02 -0.17 -3.49
C GLU A 268 17.80 0.74 -4.46
N GLU A 269 17.35 1.96 -4.64
CA GLU A 269 18.12 3.01 -5.31
C GLU A 269 18.98 3.76 -4.29
N ASP A 270 20.14 4.26 -4.73
CA ASP A 270 21.09 4.91 -3.83
C ASP A 270 20.77 6.37 -3.52
N ASP A 271 20.13 7.08 -4.46
CA ASP A 271 19.93 8.54 -4.41
C ASP A 271 18.58 8.95 -5.03
N LEU A 272 17.55 8.12 -4.82
CA LEU A 272 16.23 8.34 -5.43
C LEU A 272 15.13 7.97 -4.43
N THR A 273 14.40 8.95 -3.92
CA THR A 273 13.21 8.69 -3.09
C THR A 273 12.05 8.23 -3.96
N ARG A 274 11.38 7.14 -3.56
CA ARG A 274 10.13 6.70 -4.16
C ARG A 274 8.94 7.40 -3.52
N VAL A 275 8.04 7.95 -4.35
CA VAL A 275 6.74 8.49 -3.92
C VAL A 275 5.63 7.81 -4.71
N ALA A 276 4.60 7.36 -4.03
CA ALA A 276 3.39 6.79 -4.62
C ALA A 276 2.14 7.33 -3.94
N LEU A 277 1.06 7.45 -4.70
CA LEU A 277 -0.26 7.81 -4.21
C LEU A 277 -1.13 6.55 -4.10
N GLU A 278 -1.78 6.37 -2.96
CA GLU A 278 -2.59 5.18 -2.67
C GLU A 278 -4.02 5.58 -2.28
N PHE A 279 -5.00 4.89 -2.88
CA PHE A 279 -6.40 4.97 -2.48
C PHE A 279 -6.90 3.59 -2.07
N ARG A 280 -7.72 3.57 -1.04
CA ARG A 280 -8.56 2.44 -0.64
C ARG A 280 -10.01 2.88 -0.75
N LEU A 281 -10.69 2.47 -1.81
CA LEU A 281 -12.05 2.93 -2.10
C LEU A 281 -13.04 1.79 -1.96
N TYR A 282 -14.15 2.08 -1.31
CA TYR A 282 -15.24 1.14 -1.13
C TYR A 282 -16.17 1.13 -2.33
N LYS A 283 -16.82 -0.02 -2.57
CA LYS A 283 -17.93 -0.08 -3.50
C LYS A 283 -19.09 0.74 -2.92
N ASP A 284 -19.60 1.69 -3.71
CA ASP A 284 -20.81 2.44 -3.37
C ASP A 284 -22.03 1.57 -3.68
N GLU A 285 -22.98 1.47 -2.72
CA GLU A 285 -24.17 0.61 -2.80
C GLU A 285 -25.30 1.25 -3.62
#